data_3abcdcda8c69f685e0146c1dc7a2b1d4
#
_entry.id   3abcdcda8c69f685e0146c1dc7a2b1d4
#
_cell.length_a   1.000
_cell.length_b   1.000
_cell.length_c   1.000
_cell.angle_alpha   90.00
_cell.angle_beta   90.00
_cell.angle_gamma   90.00
#
_symmetry.space_group_name_H-M   'P 1'
#
loop_
_entity.id
_entity.type
_entity.pdbx_description
1 polymer ?
#
loop_
_entity_poly.entity_id
_entity_poly.type
_entity_poly.pdbx_seq_one_letter_code
_entity_poly.pdbx_strand_id
1 'polypeptide(L)'
;MAGFIKEKQQYFLTNTGRDRINLNGAYNVEKQQIIVRSDKTINAQSTIHLLEEIKSKQATGKIHIICDNARYYRCRLLAEYLSRIENQRIIIHYLPPYSPNLNCIERLWKFMKKKTVYNTYYEKFADFEKAIVSFFRNIEQYNWELKSLMTTKFHIVNVA
;
A
#
# COMPACT_ATOMS: atom_id res chain seq x y z
N MET A 1 6.72 18.37 1.79
CA MET A 1 5.60 17.66 2.44
C MET A 1 5.53 16.30 1.79
N ALA A 2 5.62 15.18 2.50
CA ALA A 2 5.51 13.86 1.86
C ALA A 2 4.13 13.27 2.10
N GLY A 3 3.45 12.94 1.02
CA GLY A 3 2.15 12.28 1.03
C GLY A 3 2.30 10.79 0.70
N PHE A 4 1.83 9.93 1.59
CA PHE A 4 1.75 8.49 1.36
C PHE A 4 0.30 8.06 1.23
N ILE A 5 0.04 7.23 0.24
CA ILE A 5 -1.27 6.62 0.02
C ILE A 5 -1.16 5.14 0.42
N LYS A 6 -2.03 4.73 1.33
CA LYS A 6 -2.13 3.37 1.83
C LYS A 6 -3.54 2.82 1.65
N GLU A 7 -3.64 1.53 1.44
CA GLU A 7 -4.90 0.87 1.11
C GLU A 7 -5.34 -0.20 2.11
N LYS A 8 -6.60 -0.59 1.93
CA LYS A 8 -7.26 -1.75 2.50
C LYS A 8 -6.44 -3.03 2.31
N GLN A 9 -6.59 -3.96 3.23
CA GLN A 9 -6.00 -5.29 3.21
C GLN A 9 -6.07 -5.93 1.84
N GLN A 10 -4.91 -6.20 1.24
CA GLN A 10 -4.81 -6.98 0.02
C GLN A 10 -4.26 -8.36 0.35
N TYR A 11 -4.99 -9.37 -0.05
CA TYR A 11 -4.53 -10.75 -0.03
C TYR A 11 -4.66 -11.36 -1.42
N PHE A 12 -3.71 -12.18 -1.76
CA PHE A 12 -3.65 -12.84 -3.05
C PHE A 12 -3.62 -14.34 -2.82
N LEU A 13 -4.60 -15.03 -3.38
CA LEU A 13 -4.69 -16.48 -3.33
C LEU A 13 -3.85 -17.07 -4.45
N THR A 14 -3.25 -18.22 -4.17
CA THR A 14 -2.70 -19.09 -5.23
C THR A 14 -3.81 -19.68 -6.07
N ASN A 15 -3.45 -20.27 -7.19
CA ASN A 15 -4.40 -20.99 -8.05
C ASN A 15 -5.05 -22.19 -7.32
N THR A 16 -4.41 -22.71 -6.28
CA THR A 16 -4.95 -23.79 -5.44
C THR A 16 -5.92 -23.28 -4.37
N GLY A 17 -5.99 -21.96 -4.13
CA GLY A 17 -6.95 -21.31 -3.23
C GLY A 17 -6.73 -21.52 -1.72
N ARG A 18 -5.71 -22.28 -1.31
CA ARG A 18 -5.46 -22.60 0.11
C ARG A 18 -4.51 -21.63 0.78
N ASP A 19 -3.44 -21.23 0.07
CA ASP A 19 -2.42 -20.34 0.61
C ASP A 19 -2.59 -18.92 0.08
N ARG A 20 -2.18 -17.92 0.87
CA ARG A 20 -2.29 -16.51 0.52
C ARG A 20 -1.08 -15.73 0.99
N ILE A 21 -0.71 -14.71 0.24
CA ILE A 21 0.22 -13.67 0.68
C ILE A 21 -0.58 -12.41 1.05
N ASN A 22 -0.28 -11.83 2.20
CA ASN A 22 -0.87 -10.56 2.63
C ASN A 22 0.16 -9.46 2.43
N LEU A 23 -0.15 -8.52 1.56
CA LEU A 23 0.71 -7.39 1.26
C LEU A 23 0.17 -6.11 1.91
N ASN A 24 1.06 -5.38 2.53
CA ASN A 24 0.81 -4.09 3.13
C ASN A 24 1.77 -3.08 2.48
N GLY A 25 1.26 -1.98 1.96
CA GLY A 25 2.11 -1.07 1.20
C GLY A 25 1.70 0.39 1.29
N ALA A 26 2.62 1.24 0.89
CA ALA A 26 2.43 2.66 0.74
C ALA A 26 3.17 3.19 -0.48
N TYR A 27 2.62 4.22 -1.10
CA TYR A 27 3.20 4.93 -2.22
C TYR A 27 3.46 6.38 -1.85
N ASN A 28 4.71 6.80 -1.94
CA ASN A 28 5.07 8.21 -1.79
C ASN A 28 4.87 8.93 -3.12
N VAL A 29 3.88 9.83 -3.17
CA VAL A 29 3.47 10.55 -4.37
C VAL A 29 4.56 11.52 -4.87
N GLU A 30 5.27 12.17 -3.96
CA GLU A 30 6.30 13.16 -4.32
C GLU A 30 7.57 12.48 -4.82
N LYS A 31 8.05 11.46 -4.11
CA LYS A 31 9.29 10.74 -4.44
C LYS A 31 9.07 9.61 -5.43
N GLN A 32 7.83 9.27 -5.75
CA GLN A 32 7.45 8.10 -6.56
C GLN A 32 8.04 6.79 -6.01
N GLN A 33 8.13 6.69 -4.69
CA GLN A 33 8.72 5.56 -4.00
C GLN A 33 7.63 4.63 -3.45
N ILE A 34 7.84 3.35 -3.64
CA ILE A 34 6.95 2.29 -3.16
C ILE A 34 7.60 1.61 -1.96
N ILE A 35 6.81 1.39 -0.91
CA ILE A 35 7.17 0.62 0.27
C ILE A 35 6.15 -0.52 0.36
N VAL A 36 6.60 -1.77 0.34
CA VAL A 36 5.73 -2.95 0.44
C VAL A 36 6.33 -3.95 1.42
N ARG A 37 5.46 -4.48 2.28
CA ARG A 37 5.76 -5.51 3.26
C ARG A 37 4.86 -6.72 3.04
N SER A 38 5.40 -7.90 3.32
CA SER A 38 4.60 -9.10 3.51
C SER A 38 4.43 -9.32 5.03
N ASP A 39 3.19 -9.41 5.47
CA ASP A 39 2.84 -9.64 6.88
C ASP A 39 1.95 -10.88 6.99
N LYS A 40 2.05 -11.64 8.10
CA LYS A 40 1.17 -12.81 8.33
C LYS A 40 -0.30 -12.42 8.35
N THR A 41 -0.59 -11.22 8.86
CA THR A 41 -1.94 -10.65 8.95
C THR A 41 -1.86 -9.14 8.82
N ILE A 42 -2.79 -8.56 8.06
CA ILE A 42 -2.93 -7.10 8.00
C ILE A 42 -3.85 -6.65 9.13
N ASN A 43 -3.29 -5.93 10.09
CA ASN A 43 -3.96 -5.41 11.29
C ASN A 43 -3.29 -4.12 11.77
N ALA A 44 -3.66 -3.63 12.93
CA ALA A 44 -3.06 -2.43 13.53
C ALA A 44 -1.55 -2.56 13.75
N GLN A 45 -1.07 -3.72 14.18
CA GLN A 45 0.36 -3.95 14.43
C GLN A 45 1.17 -3.90 13.12
N SER A 46 0.71 -4.60 12.07
CA SER A 46 1.37 -4.55 10.76
C SER A 46 1.31 -3.15 10.14
N THR A 47 0.24 -2.39 10.44
CA THR A 47 0.12 -0.98 10.07
C THR A 47 1.19 -0.13 10.77
N ILE A 48 1.40 -0.33 12.07
CA ILE A 48 2.45 0.37 12.83
C ILE A 48 3.83 0.06 12.22
N HIS A 49 4.11 -1.21 11.91
CA HIS A 49 5.38 -1.59 11.26
C HIS A 49 5.59 -0.87 9.92
N LEU A 50 4.53 -0.73 9.11
CA LEU A 50 4.64 0.03 7.86
C LEU A 50 4.87 1.53 8.12
N LEU A 51 4.21 2.12 9.12
CA LEU A 51 4.43 3.52 9.50
C LEU A 51 5.86 3.77 10.00
N GLU A 52 6.44 2.83 10.75
CA GLU A 52 7.85 2.91 11.17
C GLU A 52 8.79 2.86 9.97
N GLU A 53 8.52 2.00 8.99
CA GLU A 53 9.30 1.94 7.76
C GLU A 53 9.19 3.23 6.94
N ILE A 54 7.98 3.80 6.80
CA ILE A 54 7.76 5.09 6.17
C ILE A 54 8.54 6.19 6.91
N LYS A 55 8.47 6.18 8.24
CA LYS A 55 9.17 7.15 9.11
C LYS A 55 10.69 7.07 8.95
N SER A 56 11.24 5.87 8.78
CA SER A 56 12.67 5.66 8.53
C SER A 56 13.14 6.21 7.17
N LYS A 57 12.27 6.16 6.16
CA LYS A 57 12.55 6.70 4.81
C LYS A 57 12.37 8.22 4.73
N GLN A 58 11.70 8.82 5.72
CA GLN A 58 11.52 10.26 5.83
C GLN A 58 11.93 10.74 7.22
N ALA A 59 13.18 11.15 7.34
CA ALA A 59 13.75 11.56 8.62
C ALA A 59 13.13 12.83 9.19
N THR A 60 12.70 13.78 8.37
CA THR A 60 12.22 15.10 8.78
C THR A 60 10.88 15.48 8.16
N GLY A 61 10.21 16.46 8.75
CA GLY A 61 8.95 17.01 8.26
C GLY A 61 7.72 16.18 8.60
N LYS A 62 6.55 16.71 8.23
CA LYS A 62 5.26 16.03 8.41
C LYS A 62 5.07 14.92 7.38
N ILE A 63 4.46 13.83 7.81
CA ILE A 63 4.13 12.67 6.99
C ILE A 63 2.61 12.59 6.91
N HIS A 64 2.05 12.86 5.74
CA HIS A 64 0.62 12.74 5.50
C HIS A 64 0.31 11.37 4.91
N ILE A 65 -0.50 10.57 5.62
CA ILE A 65 -0.95 9.25 5.19
C ILE A 65 -2.39 9.35 4.73
N ILE A 66 -2.64 9.07 3.46
CA ILE A 66 -3.99 8.97 2.91
C ILE A 66 -4.36 7.49 2.86
N CYS A 67 -5.43 7.12 3.54
CA CYS A 67 -5.87 5.72 3.62
C CYS A 67 -7.39 5.58 3.57
N ASP A 68 -7.87 4.36 3.38
CA ASP A 68 -9.28 4.03 3.50
C ASP A 68 -9.76 4.04 4.96
N ASN A 69 -11.05 3.77 5.17
CA ASN A 69 -11.68 3.74 6.48
C ASN A 69 -11.65 2.34 7.15
N ALA A 70 -10.64 1.50 6.90
CA ALA A 70 -10.57 0.20 7.54
C ALA A 70 -10.52 0.32 9.07
N ARG A 71 -11.20 -0.62 9.77
CA ARG A 71 -11.38 -0.56 11.24
C ARG A 71 -10.06 -0.51 12.02
N TYR A 72 -9.01 -1.16 11.53
CA TYR A 72 -7.72 -1.19 12.21
C TYR A 72 -6.99 0.16 12.21
N TYR A 73 -7.39 1.13 11.37
CA TYR A 73 -6.92 2.51 11.45
C TYR A 73 -7.54 3.31 12.61
N ARG A 74 -8.68 2.86 13.14
CA ARG A 74 -9.43 3.54 14.20
C ARG A 74 -9.37 2.80 15.53
N CYS A 75 -8.44 1.88 15.68
CA CYS A 75 -8.31 1.12 16.91
C CYS A 75 -7.43 1.84 17.95
N ARG A 76 -7.60 1.48 19.21
CA ARG A 76 -6.88 2.03 20.33
C ARG A 76 -5.35 1.90 20.18
N LEU A 77 -4.86 0.75 19.72
CA LEU A 77 -3.42 0.49 19.56
C LEU A 77 -2.76 1.51 18.61
N LEU A 78 -3.40 1.82 17.47
CA LEU A 78 -2.87 2.80 16.53
C LEU A 78 -2.98 4.22 17.08
N ALA A 79 -4.06 4.56 17.79
CA ALA A 79 -4.23 5.86 18.45
C ALA A 79 -3.13 6.10 19.49
N GLU A 80 -2.83 5.11 20.35
CA GLU A 80 -1.76 5.16 21.31
C GLU A 80 -0.38 5.31 20.67
N TYR A 81 -0.14 4.62 19.54
CA TYR A 81 1.10 4.77 18.78
C TYR A 81 1.25 6.20 18.22
N LEU A 82 0.21 6.76 17.62
CA LEU A 82 0.23 8.10 17.02
C LEU A 82 0.32 9.23 18.07
N SER A 83 -0.16 9.01 19.30
CA SER A 83 -0.11 9.99 20.37
C SER A 83 1.31 10.20 20.94
N ARG A 84 2.24 9.28 20.68
CA ARG A 84 3.63 9.42 21.14
C ARG A 84 4.30 10.62 20.47
N ILE A 85 5.12 11.36 21.21
CA ILE A 85 5.78 12.59 20.74
C ILE A 85 6.54 12.37 19.43
N GLU A 86 7.28 11.27 19.32
CA GLU A 86 8.07 10.92 18.13
C GLU A 86 7.21 10.61 16.89
N ASN A 87 5.91 10.39 17.06
CA ASN A 87 4.97 10.03 15.99
C ASN A 87 3.99 11.16 15.64
N GLN A 88 3.97 12.27 16.40
CA GLN A 88 3.04 13.39 16.15
C GLN A 88 3.20 14.04 14.78
N ARG A 89 4.30 13.77 14.10
CA ARG A 89 4.51 14.21 12.71
C ARG A 89 3.75 13.39 11.67
N ILE A 90 3.15 12.25 12.05
CA ILE A 90 2.33 11.40 11.19
C ILE A 90 0.88 11.87 11.29
N ILE A 91 0.30 12.26 10.17
CA ILE A 91 -1.07 12.76 10.06
C ILE A 91 -1.84 11.83 9.14
N ILE A 92 -2.89 11.20 9.65
CA ILE A 92 -3.73 10.27 8.88
C ILE A 92 -4.93 11.04 8.30
N HIS A 93 -5.14 10.89 7.00
CA HIS A 93 -6.28 11.40 6.26
C HIS A 93 -7.08 10.23 5.72
N TYR A 94 -8.37 10.20 6.03
CA TYR A 94 -9.26 9.15 5.57
C TYR A 94 -9.94 9.54 4.26
N LEU A 95 -9.90 8.64 3.30
CA LEU A 95 -10.66 8.79 2.06
C LEU A 95 -12.18 8.71 2.34
N PRO A 96 -12.99 9.44 1.56
CA PRO A 96 -14.44 9.27 1.61
C PRO A 96 -14.83 7.79 1.36
N PRO A 97 -15.94 7.33 1.94
CA PRO A 97 -16.47 6.01 1.62
C PRO A 97 -16.68 5.85 0.11
N TYR A 98 -16.48 4.64 -0.39
CA TYR A 98 -16.68 4.27 -1.79
C TYR A 98 -15.85 5.07 -2.82
N SER A 99 -14.66 5.53 -2.44
CA SER A 99 -13.76 6.29 -3.32
C SER A 99 -12.47 5.53 -3.68
N PRO A 100 -12.52 4.29 -4.20
CA PRO A 100 -11.33 3.50 -4.50
C PRO A 100 -10.48 4.15 -5.59
N ASN A 101 -11.09 4.91 -6.51
CA ASN A 101 -10.37 5.59 -7.59
C ASN A 101 -9.38 6.65 -7.10
N LEU A 102 -9.58 7.17 -5.89
CA LEU A 102 -8.68 8.14 -5.25
C LEU A 102 -7.45 7.48 -4.63
N ASN A 103 -7.43 6.15 -4.52
CA ASN A 103 -6.33 5.43 -3.90
C ASN A 103 -5.38 4.87 -4.96
N CYS A 104 -4.26 5.57 -5.16
CA CYS A 104 -3.26 5.19 -6.17
C CYS A 104 -2.65 3.80 -5.92
N ILE A 105 -2.54 3.35 -4.68
CA ILE A 105 -1.93 2.06 -4.34
C ILE A 105 -2.74 0.88 -4.91
N GLU A 106 -4.08 1.03 -5.09
CA GLU A 106 -4.90 0.01 -5.75
C GLU A 106 -4.46 -0.26 -7.18
N ARG A 107 -4.01 0.79 -7.87
CA ARG A 107 -3.48 0.67 -9.23
C ARG A 107 -2.19 -0.14 -9.24
N LEU A 108 -1.34 0.04 -8.22
CA LEU A 108 -0.14 -0.78 -8.04
C LEU A 108 -0.49 -2.26 -7.87
N TRP A 109 -1.48 -2.58 -7.01
CA TRP A 109 -1.92 -3.96 -6.81
C TRP A 109 -2.48 -4.59 -8.10
N LYS A 110 -3.27 -3.85 -8.85
CA LYS A 110 -3.77 -4.31 -10.16
C LYS A 110 -2.63 -4.55 -11.15
N PHE A 111 -1.67 -3.64 -11.18
CA PHE A 111 -0.50 -3.76 -12.05
C PHE A 111 0.36 -4.97 -11.68
N MET A 112 0.66 -5.15 -10.40
CA MET A 112 1.36 -6.33 -9.90
C MET A 112 0.65 -7.62 -10.29
N LYS A 113 -0.68 -7.72 -10.07
CA LYS A 113 -1.48 -8.87 -10.50
C LYS A 113 -1.35 -9.14 -12.00
N LYS A 114 -1.41 -8.09 -12.82
CA LYS A 114 -1.27 -8.21 -14.27
C LYS A 114 0.09 -8.79 -14.68
N LYS A 115 1.16 -8.41 -13.97
CA LYS A 115 2.53 -8.83 -14.28
C LYS A 115 2.91 -10.19 -13.68
N THR A 116 2.29 -10.61 -12.57
CA THR A 116 2.73 -11.79 -11.82
C THR A 116 1.67 -12.89 -11.72
N VAL A 117 0.38 -12.55 -11.74
CA VAL A 117 -0.70 -13.51 -11.41
C VAL A 117 -1.52 -13.88 -12.66
N TYR A 118 -1.89 -12.87 -13.49
CA TYR A 118 -2.76 -13.14 -14.60
C TYR A 118 -2.06 -13.99 -15.66
N ASN A 119 -2.75 -15.04 -16.11
CA ASN A 119 -2.28 -16.00 -17.12
C ASN A 119 -1.01 -16.79 -16.69
N THR A 120 -0.72 -16.83 -15.39
CA THR A 120 0.39 -17.62 -14.85
C THR A 120 -0.14 -18.62 -13.84
N TYR A 121 0.19 -19.89 -14.04
CA TYR A 121 -0.13 -20.95 -13.09
C TYR A 121 1.09 -21.23 -12.20
N TYR A 122 0.87 -21.27 -10.90
CA TYR A 122 1.88 -21.64 -9.91
C TYR A 122 1.46 -22.93 -9.21
N GLU A 123 2.22 -23.99 -9.44
CA GLU A 123 1.96 -25.28 -8.79
C GLU A 123 2.23 -25.20 -7.29
N LYS A 124 3.29 -24.46 -6.89
CA LYS A 124 3.70 -24.32 -5.50
C LYS A 124 3.52 -22.87 -5.03
N PHE A 125 3.05 -22.73 -3.79
CA PHE A 125 2.93 -21.42 -3.14
C PHE A 125 4.27 -20.66 -3.11
N ALA A 126 5.37 -21.36 -2.86
CA ALA A 126 6.71 -20.76 -2.81
C ALA A 126 7.10 -20.07 -4.14
N ASP A 127 6.69 -20.61 -5.29
CA ASP A 127 6.99 -20.01 -6.58
C ASP A 127 6.11 -18.77 -6.83
N PHE A 128 4.85 -18.83 -6.42
CA PHE A 128 3.96 -17.66 -6.41
C PHE A 128 4.51 -16.53 -5.51
N GLU A 129 4.94 -16.85 -4.29
CA GLU A 129 5.54 -15.87 -3.38
C GLU A 129 6.83 -15.27 -3.96
N LYS A 130 7.71 -16.11 -4.51
CA LYS A 130 8.94 -15.64 -5.18
C LYS A 130 8.65 -14.69 -6.34
N ALA A 131 7.63 -14.96 -7.14
CA ALA A 131 7.26 -14.10 -8.26
C ALA A 131 6.84 -12.70 -7.77
N ILE A 132 6.03 -12.63 -6.71
CA ILE A 132 5.61 -11.36 -6.11
C ILE A 132 6.79 -10.62 -5.49
N VAL A 133 7.64 -11.31 -4.72
CA VAL A 133 8.84 -10.71 -4.11
C VAL A 133 9.79 -10.20 -5.20
N SER A 134 10.00 -10.98 -6.26
CA SER A 134 10.83 -10.58 -7.40
C SER A 134 10.28 -9.35 -8.12
N PHE A 135 8.96 -9.27 -8.29
CA PHE A 135 8.33 -8.09 -8.88
C PHE A 135 8.67 -6.82 -8.09
N PHE A 136 8.49 -6.82 -6.76
CA PHE A 136 8.79 -5.64 -5.95
C PHE A 136 10.28 -5.36 -5.81
N ARG A 137 11.14 -6.38 -5.81
CA ARG A 137 12.59 -6.20 -5.81
C ARG A 137 13.09 -5.52 -7.07
N ASN A 138 12.47 -5.82 -8.20
CA ASN A 138 12.84 -5.30 -9.51
C ASN A 138 11.85 -4.25 -10.03
N ILE A 139 11.13 -3.56 -9.14
CA ILE A 139 10.04 -2.67 -9.52
C ILE A 139 10.50 -1.48 -10.37
N GLU A 140 11.76 -1.11 -10.27
CA GLU A 140 12.37 -0.02 -11.05
C GLU A 140 12.32 -0.27 -12.56
N GLN A 141 12.33 -1.54 -13.00
CA GLN A 141 12.19 -1.86 -14.43
C GLN A 141 10.84 -1.41 -15.02
N TYR A 142 9.85 -1.14 -14.17
CA TYR A 142 8.51 -0.67 -14.54
C TYR A 142 8.30 0.82 -14.33
N ASN A 143 9.36 1.60 -14.07
CA ASN A 143 9.25 3.02 -13.73
C ASN A 143 8.45 3.83 -14.76
N TRP A 144 8.60 3.53 -16.05
CA TRP A 144 7.86 4.21 -17.09
C TRP A 144 6.34 3.95 -17.00
N GLU A 145 5.95 2.69 -16.86
CA GLU A 145 4.55 2.28 -16.72
C GLU A 145 3.94 2.80 -15.42
N LEU A 146 4.71 2.74 -14.33
CA LEU A 146 4.29 3.21 -13.02
C LEU A 146 4.10 4.74 -12.99
N LYS A 147 4.94 5.51 -13.63
CA LYS A 147 4.75 6.97 -13.76
C LYS A 147 3.40 7.32 -14.35
N SER A 148 2.99 6.64 -15.41
CA SER A 148 1.70 6.85 -16.03
C SER A 148 0.54 6.36 -15.15
N LEU A 149 0.72 5.21 -14.51
CA LEU A 149 -0.30 4.54 -13.72
C LEU A 149 -0.58 5.24 -12.38
N MET A 150 0.48 5.73 -11.71
CA MET A 150 0.43 6.33 -10.38
C MET A 150 0.19 7.85 -10.40
N THR A 151 -0.36 8.35 -11.49
CA THR A 151 -0.71 9.78 -11.59
C THR A 151 -1.79 10.15 -10.58
N THR A 152 -1.64 11.32 -9.97
CA THR A 152 -2.62 11.93 -9.07
C THR A 152 -3.65 12.78 -9.79
N LYS A 153 -3.67 12.77 -11.13
CA LYS A 153 -4.69 13.46 -11.92
C LYS A 153 -6.01 12.68 -11.79
N PHE A 154 -6.91 13.21 -10.99
CA PHE A 154 -8.26 12.70 -10.85
C PHE A 154 -9.20 13.46 -11.76
N HIS A 155 -10.09 12.78 -12.46
CA HIS A 155 -11.20 13.42 -13.17
C HIS A 155 -12.22 13.86 -12.11
N ILE A 156 -12.33 15.16 -11.93
CA ILE A 156 -13.42 15.76 -11.15
C ILE A 156 -14.64 15.76 -12.07
N VAL A 157 -15.60 14.89 -11.81
CA VAL A 157 -16.91 14.95 -12.45
C VAL A 157 -17.71 15.99 -11.71
N ASN A 158 -17.87 17.16 -12.30
CA ASN A 158 -18.84 18.14 -11.81
C ASN A 158 -20.24 17.57 -12.10
N VAL A 159 -20.90 17.09 -11.06
CA VAL A 159 -22.31 16.77 -11.14
C VAL A 159 -23.04 18.12 -11.05
N ALA A 160 -23.61 18.55 -12.19
CA ALA A 160 -24.47 19.71 -12.25
C ALA A 160 -25.82 19.41 -11.57
#